data_16ffd1ed5324850452e5804fa148168d
#
_entry.id   16ffd1ed5324850452e5804fa148168d
#
_cell.length_a   1.000
_cell.length_b   1.000
_cell.length_c   1.000
_cell.angle_alpha   90.00
_cell.angle_beta   90.00
_cell.angle_gamma   90.00
#
_symmetry.space_group_name_H-M   'P 1'
#
loop_
_entity.id
_entity.type
_entity.pdbx_description
1 polymer ?
#
loop_
_entity_poly.entity_id
_entity_poly.type
_entity_poly.pdbx_seq_one_letter_code
_entity_poly.pdbx_strand_id
1 'polypeptide(L)'
;MDGRGAGIKIKTHEDTDILKWYGSGDGMWINNYLRGLNNEITLTDEELSGISRLDKATSERIKEDTLYRSVDASAIFGKMTQSQYENLWNYIQGGENALGKGAYAQKVMAEAKRIANAPLNKIITDKGYMSTTTDSAIAEEWGGFTGSSKPVVLKIKTSKNTRGKDISFLDKNVSEDMAQKERLLKRGQSYIPKKVYMKNGNIYVDVSMI
;
A
#
# COMPACT_ATOMS: atom_id res chain seq x y z
N MET A 1 -2.58 -12.38 -24.59
CA MET A 1 -2.60 -10.91 -24.75
C MET A 1 -2.09 -10.35 -23.44
N ASP A 2 -0.92 -9.75 -23.45
CA ASP A 2 -0.17 -9.40 -22.21
C ASP A 2 -0.63 -8.10 -21.55
N GLY A 3 -1.79 -7.58 -21.83
CA GLY A 3 -2.44 -6.47 -21.10
C GLY A 3 -1.58 -5.21 -20.87
N ARG A 4 -0.39 -5.16 -21.48
CA ARG A 4 0.45 -3.96 -21.44
C ARG A 4 -0.21 -2.92 -22.34
N GLY A 5 -0.73 -1.86 -21.72
CA GLY A 5 -1.20 -0.69 -22.46
C GLY A 5 -0.12 -0.23 -23.42
N ALA A 6 -0.51 0.31 -24.59
CA ALA A 6 0.41 0.82 -25.57
C ALA A 6 1.37 1.81 -24.89
N GLY A 7 2.60 1.37 -24.64
CA GLY A 7 3.56 2.06 -23.78
C GLY A 7 3.71 3.52 -24.18
N ILE A 8 3.50 4.40 -23.22
CA ILE A 8 3.90 5.80 -23.36
C ILE A 8 5.41 5.80 -23.48
N LYS A 9 5.94 6.05 -24.68
CA LYS A 9 7.37 6.14 -24.90
C LYS A 9 7.93 7.25 -24.01
N ILE A 10 8.88 6.90 -23.13
CA ILE A 10 9.60 7.87 -22.30
C ILE A 10 10.45 8.72 -23.23
N LYS A 11 9.90 9.83 -23.76
CA LYS A 11 10.55 10.66 -24.78
C LYS A 11 11.48 11.75 -24.23
N THR A 12 11.43 12.06 -22.93
CA THR A 12 12.20 13.16 -22.35
C THR A 12 12.94 12.75 -21.08
N HIS A 13 13.94 13.53 -20.69
CA HIS A 13 14.78 13.28 -19.50
C HIS A 13 14.25 13.98 -18.24
N GLU A 14 13.04 14.52 -18.26
CA GLU A 14 12.45 15.23 -17.11
C GLU A 14 11.86 14.27 -16.09
N ASP A 15 12.00 14.60 -14.79
CA ASP A 15 11.44 13.81 -13.69
C ASP A 15 9.91 13.66 -13.79
N THR A 16 9.23 14.69 -14.34
CA THR A 16 7.77 14.70 -14.56
C THR A 16 7.31 13.57 -15.47
N ASP A 17 8.05 13.25 -16.53
CA ASP A 17 7.65 12.23 -17.49
C ASP A 17 7.78 10.81 -16.93
N ILE A 18 8.81 10.56 -16.13
CA ILE A 18 8.96 9.27 -15.47
C ILE A 18 7.88 9.03 -14.42
N LEU A 19 7.42 10.07 -13.74
CA LEU A 19 6.31 9.99 -12.78
C LEU A 19 4.97 9.78 -13.46
N LYS A 20 4.72 10.43 -14.62
CA LYS A 20 3.55 10.17 -15.47
C LYS A 20 3.54 8.74 -16.00
N TRP A 21 4.67 8.26 -16.49
CA TRP A 21 4.82 6.88 -16.94
C TRP A 21 4.47 5.89 -15.83
N TYR A 22 5.00 6.08 -14.62
CA TYR A 22 4.65 5.24 -13.48
C TYR A 22 3.14 5.30 -13.16
N GLY A 23 2.52 6.48 -13.18
CA GLY A 23 1.11 6.70 -12.91
C GLY A 23 0.16 6.17 -13.99
N SER A 24 0.65 5.89 -15.21
CA SER A 24 -0.19 5.43 -16.34
C SER A 24 -0.58 3.95 -16.31
N GLY A 25 -0.30 3.23 -15.22
CA GLY A 25 -0.59 1.81 -15.03
C GLY A 25 0.65 0.91 -15.05
N ASP A 26 1.77 1.35 -15.62
CA ASP A 26 3.03 0.60 -15.64
C ASP A 26 3.60 0.42 -14.22
N GLY A 27 3.27 1.33 -13.29
CA GLY A 27 3.64 1.23 -11.88
C GLY A 27 3.21 -0.07 -11.20
N MET A 28 2.07 -0.64 -11.60
CA MET A 28 1.61 -1.93 -11.06
C MET A 28 2.55 -3.07 -11.48
N TRP A 29 2.95 -3.14 -12.75
CA TRP A 29 3.86 -4.16 -13.27
C TRP A 29 5.24 -4.05 -12.65
N ILE A 30 5.78 -2.83 -12.59
CA ILE A 30 7.05 -2.54 -11.94
C ILE A 30 7.03 -3.00 -10.48
N ASN A 31 5.98 -2.66 -9.74
CA ASN A 31 5.87 -3.03 -8.34
C ASN A 31 5.74 -4.54 -8.14
N ASN A 32 5.00 -5.24 -9.01
CA ASN A 32 4.90 -6.70 -8.98
C ASN A 32 6.27 -7.35 -9.23
N TYR A 33 7.03 -6.85 -10.20
CA TYR A 33 8.41 -7.29 -10.44
C TYR A 33 9.31 -7.05 -9.22
N LEU A 34 9.35 -5.82 -8.71
CA LEU A 34 10.19 -5.44 -7.58
C LEU A 34 9.88 -6.22 -6.29
N ARG A 35 8.62 -6.57 -6.08
CA ARG A 35 8.16 -7.36 -4.93
C ARG A 35 8.33 -8.86 -5.14
N GLY A 36 8.64 -9.31 -6.36
CA GLY A 36 8.73 -10.73 -6.71
C GLY A 36 7.38 -11.45 -6.63
N LEU A 37 6.29 -10.75 -6.93
CA LEU A 37 4.93 -11.31 -6.85
C LEU A 37 4.57 -12.17 -8.08
N ASN A 38 5.26 -11.95 -9.20
CA ASN A 38 5.09 -12.75 -10.41
C ASN A 38 6.47 -12.97 -11.06
N ASN A 39 6.94 -14.20 -11.02
CA ASN A 39 8.24 -14.60 -11.56
C ASN A 39 8.29 -14.62 -13.09
N GLU A 40 7.15 -14.49 -13.78
CA GLU A 40 7.06 -14.42 -15.24
C GLU A 40 7.23 -13.00 -15.79
N ILE A 41 7.21 -11.98 -14.91
CA ILE A 41 7.42 -10.59 -15.33
C ILE A 41 8.91 -10.41 -15.66
N THR A 42 9.18 -10.11 -16.92
CA THR A 42 10.49 -9.66 -17.38
C THR A 42 10.40 -8.20 -17.80
N LEU A 43 11.27 -7.37 -17.26
CA LEU A 43 11.34 -5.96 -17.65
C LEU A 43 12.29 -5.78 -18.83
N THR A 44 11.94 -4.84 -19.70
CA THR A 44 12.81 -4.37 -20.78
C THR A 44 13.94 -3.49 -20.23
N ASP A 45 14.98 -3.25 -21.01
CA ASP A 45 16.08 -2.33 -20.64
C ASP A 45 15.55 -0.90 -20.40
N GLU A 46 14.52 -0.47 -21.15
CA GLU A 46 13.87 0.82 -20.97
C GLU A 46 13.14 0.91 -19.61
N GLU A 47 12.41 -0.14 -19.22
CA GLU A 47 11.74 -0.23 -17.92
C GLU A 47 12.74 -0.28 -16.75
N LEU A 48 13.85 -1.02 -16.92
CA LEU A 48 14.94 -1.05 -15.93
C LEU A 48 15.61 0.32 -15.79
N SER A 49 15.86 1.02 -16.91
CA SER A 49 16.31 2.42 -16.90
C SER A 49 15.29 3.35 -16.22
N GLY A 50 13.99 3.13 -16.48
CA GLY A 50 12.89 3.85 -15.84
C GLY A 50 12.89 3.72 -14.30
N ILE A 51 13.17 2.53 -13.77
CA ILE A 51 13.30 2.32 -12.32
C ILE A 51 14.42 3.19 -11.73
N SER A 52 15.58 3.26 -12.38
CA SER A 52 16.69 4.10 -11.92
C SER A 52 16.32 5.60 -11.89
N ARG A 53 15.54 6.05 -12.88
CA ARG A 53 15.03 7.43 -12.94
C ARG A 53 13.98 7.69 -11.86
N LEU A 54 13.07 6.72 -11.60
CA LEU A 54 12.12 6.80 -10.49
C LEU A 54 12.83 6.86 -9.13
N ASP A 55 13.89 6.07 -8.93
CA ASP A 55 14.69 6.10 -7.71
C ASP A 55 15.30 7.49 -7.45
N LYS A 56 15.72 8.18 -8.52
CA LYS A 56 16.22 9.56 -8.44
C LYS A 56 15.09 10.53 -8.16
N ALA A 57 13.99 10.47 -8.92
CA ALA A 57 12.84 11.36 -8.78
C ALA A 57 12.19 11.27 -7.39
N THR A 58 12.21 10.10 -6.76
CA THR A 58 11.63 9.84 -5.42
C THR A 58 12.64 9.97 -4.28
N SER A 59 13.80 10.61 -4.49
CA SER A 59 14.86 10.72 -3.46
C SER A 59 14.68 11.92 -2.52
N GLU A 60 13.70 12.78 -2.73
CA GLU A 60 13.42 13.92 -1.88
C GLU A 60 12.83 13.49 -0.54
N ARG A 61 13.02 14.31 0.49
CA ARG A 61 12.36 14.09 1.78
C ARG A 61 10.88 14.42 1.67
N ILE A 62 10.02 13.53 2.13
CA ILE A 62 8.59 13.80 2.32
C ILE A 62 8.43 14.76 3.50
N LYS A 63 7.56 15.78 3.33
CA LYS A 63 7.31 16.83 4.32
C LYS A 63 6.13 16.50 5.24
N GLU A 64 5.20 15.71 4.75
CA GLU A 64 4.00 15.30 5.48
C GLU A 64 4.36 14.37 6.64
N ASP A 65 3.79 14.63 7.82
CA ASP A 65 4.00 13.80 9.01
C ASP A 65 3.18 12.50 8.98
N THR A 66 2.08 12.50 8.24
CA THR A 66 1.17 11.35 8.14
C THR A 66 0.71 11.17 6.71
N LEU A 67 0.76 9.92 6.25
CA LEU A 67 0.25 9.47 4.96
C LEU A 67 -0.66 8.27 5.16
N TYR A 68 -1.46 7.95 4.13
CA TYR A 68 -2.38 6.82 4.14
C TYR A 68 -2.22 5.99 2.87
N ARG A 69 -2.48 4.69 2.98
CA ARG A 69 -2.46 3.75 1.86
C ARG A 69 -3.35 2.56 2.14
N SER A 70 -4.15 2.13 1.16
CA SER A 70 -4.78 0.82 1.20
C SER A 70 -3.85 -0.27 0.67
N VAL A 71 -3.84 -1.42 1.34
CA VAL A 71 -3.10 -2.62 0.93
C VAL A 71 -3.98 -3.85 1.14
N ASP A 72 -3.64 -4.97 0.48
CA ASP A 72 -4.21 -6.26 0.87
C ASP A 72 -3.69 -6.68 2.26
N ALA A 73 -4.54 -7.30 3.07
CA ALA A 73 -4.20 -7.74 4.42
C ALA A 73 -2.94 -8.61 4.46
N SER A 74 -2.66 -9.37 3.39
CA SER A 74 -1.47 -10.22 3.30
C SER A 74 -0.15 -9.45 3.34
N ALA A 75 -0.16 -8.18 2.96
CA ALA A 75 1.03 -7.32 3.04
C ALA A 75 1.48 -7.06 4.49
N ILE A 76 0.57 -7.19 5.45
CA ILE A 76 0.82 -6.94 6.87
C ILE A 76 0.76 -8.23 7.70
N PHE A 77 -0.29 -9.02 7.51
CA PHE A 77 -0.59 -10.18 8.35
C PHE A 77 -0.11 -11.51 7.78
N GLY A 78 0.45 -11.51 6.55
CA GLY A 78 0.78 -12.72 5.80
C GLY A 78 -0.45 -13.32 5.10
N LYS A 79 -0.23 -14.41 4.37
CA LYS A 79 -1.32 -15.09 3.63
C LYS A 79 -2.44 -15.48 4.59
N MET A 80 -3.67 -15.14 4.22
CA MET A 80 -4.88 -15.52 4.96
C MET A 80 -6.04 -15.80 4.00
N THR A 81 -6.91 -16.69 4.42
CA THR A 81 -8.18 -16.95 3.73
C THR A 81 -9.17 -15.80 3.97
N GLN A 82 -10.24 -15.75 3.17
CA GLN A 82 -11.32 -14.80 3.38
C GLN A 82 -11.93 -14.95 4.79
N SER A 83 -12.18 -16.19 5.23
CA SER A 83 -12.72 -16.47 6.58
C SER A 83 -11.79 -16.00 7.70
N GLN A 84 -10.47 -16.15 7.55
CA GLN A 84 -9.51 -15.62 8.53
C GLN A 84 -9.54 -14.08 8.59
N TYR A 85 -9.71 -13.40 7.44
CA TYR A 85 -9.84 -11.96 7.41
C TYR A 85 -11.14 -11.49 8.09
N GLU A 86 -12.27 -12.15 7.80
CA GLU A 86 -13.55 -11.84 8.45
C GLU A 86 -13.50 -12.08 9.97
N ASN A 87 -12.85 -13.14 10.41
CA ASN A 87 -12.64 -13.41 11.83
C ASN A 87 -11.74 -12.34 12.48
N LEU A 88 -10.70 -11.89 11.78
CA LEU A 88 -9.84 -10.79 12.23
C LEU A 88 -10.64 -9.49 12.33
N TRP A 89 -11.45 -9.18 11.32
CA TRP A 89 -12.32 -8.01 11.29
C TRP A 89 -13.29 -8.02 12.49
N ASN A 90 -14.01 -9.13 12.68
CA ASN A 90 -14.94 -9.31 13.79
C ASN A 90 -14.27 -9.18 15.16
N TYR A 91 -13.08 -9.76 15.31
CA TYR A 91 -12.29 -9.67 16.54
C TYR A 91 -11.92 -8.22 16.87
N ILE A 92 -11.44 -7.46 15.90
CA ILE A 92 -11.04 -6.06 16.09
C ILE A 92 -12.27 -5.18 16.31
N GLN A 93 -13.37 -5.43 15.57
CA GLN A 93 -14.60 -4.65 15.63
C GLN A 93 -15.35 -4.83 16.95
N GLY A 94 -15.52 -6.02 17.43
CA GLY A 94 -16.43 -6.32 18.51
C GLY A 94 -15.92 -7.29 19.59
N GLY A 95 -14.70 -7.75 19.48
CA GLY A 95 -14.12 -8.69 20.43
C GLY A 95 -14.91 -10.00 20.55
N GLU A 96 -14.98 -10.56 21.76
CA GLU A 96 -15.62 -11.87 22.04
C GLU A 96 -17.09 -11.94 21.64
N ASN A 97 -17.82 -10.82 21.75
CA ASN A 97 -19.25 -10.78 21.45
C ASN A 97 -19.57 -10.99 19.97
N ALA A 98 -18.67 -10.58 19.07
CA ALA A 98 -18.87 -10.69 17.64
C ALA A 98 -18.71 -12.14 17.13
N LEU A 99 -17.91 -12.96 17.80
CA LEU A 99 -17.64 -14.36 17.43
C LEU A 99 -18.48 -15.38 18.19
N GLY A 100 -19.33 -14.93 19.13
CA GLY A 100 -20.17 -15.78 19.96
C GLY A 100 -19.40 -16.47 21.10
N LYS A 101 -20.10 -17.40 21.76
CA LYS A 101 -19.58 -18.15 22.92
C LYS A 101 -19.48 -19.64 22.60
N GLY A 102 -18.42 -20.29 23.08
CA GLY A 102 -18.19 -21.72 22.92
C GLY A 102 -16.75 -22.04 22.53
N ALA A 103 -16.37 -23.29 22.66
CA ALA A 103 -14.97 -23.73 22.47
C ALA A 103 -14.46 -23.45 21.04
N TYR A 104 -15.30 -23.56 20.03
CA TYR A 104 -14.93 -23.26 18.65
C TYR A 104 -14.71 -21.74 18.45
N ALA A 105 -15.65 -20.93 18.93
CA ALA A 105 -15.54 -19.47 18.84
C ALA A 105 -14.30 -18.95 19.59
N GLN A 106 -13.99 -19.54 20.75
CA GLN A 106 -12.77 -19.20 21.51
C GLN A 106 -11.49 -19.49 20.70
N LYS A 107 -11.44 -20.63 19.99
CA LYS A 107 -10.29 -20.97 19.11
C LYS A 107 -10.15 -19.99 17.95
N VAL A 108 -11.26 -19.66 17.29
CA VAL A 108 -11.28 -18.68 16.19
C VAL A 108 -10.81 -17.31 16.65
N MET A 109 -11.26 -16.86 17.81
CA MET A 109 -10.88 -15.60 18.40
C MET A 109 -9.41 -15.57 18.83
N ALA A 110 -8.90 -16.64 19.43
CA ALA A 110 -7.49 -16.77 19.79
C ALA A 110 -6.59 -16.70 18.55
N GLU A 111 -7.00 -17.31 17.44
CA GLU A 111 -6.30 -17.25 16.17
C GLU A 111 -6.36 -15.83 15.57
N ALA A 112 -7.52 -15.18 15.58
CA ALA A 112 -7.66 -13.81 15.10
C ALA A 112 -6.80 -12.83 15.92
N LYS A 113 -6.74 -12.99 17.23
CA LYS A 113 -5.84 -12.24 18.12
C LYS A 113 -4.37 -12.49 17.79
N ARG A 114 -3.99 -13.75 17.56
CA ARG A 114 -2.63 -14.12 17.15
C ARG A 114 -2.26 -13.42 15.83
N ILE A 115 -3.16 -13.43 14.84
CA ILE A 115 -2.96 -12.76 13.56
C ILE A 115 -2.80 -11.26 13.76
N ALA A 116 -3.69 -10.61 14.53
CA ALA A 116 -3.65 -9.17 14.79
C ALA A 116 -2.31 -8.71 15.41
N ASN A 117 -1.70 -9.55 16.25
CA ASN A 117 -0.47 -9.22 16.96
C ASN A 117 0.81 -9.68 16.22
N ALA A 118 0.69 -10.58 15.23
CA ALA A 118 1.84 -11.18 14.55
C ALA A 118 2.79 -10.15 13.89
N PRO A 119 2.32 -9.07 13.23
CA PRO A 119 3.18 -8.10 12.59
C PRO A 119 3.70 -7.02 13.54
N LEU A 120 3.11 -6.86 14.74
CA LEU A 120 3.43 -5.73 15.62
C LEU A 120 4.91 -5.75 16.02
N ASN A 121 5.53 -4.57 15.92
CA ASN A 121 6.95 -4.33 16.21
C ASN A 121 7.95 -5.09 15.30
N LYS A 122 7.48 -5.71 14.22
CA LYS A 122 8.36 -6.32 13.21
C LYS A 122 8.65 -5.31 12.10
N ILE A 123 9.89 -5.34 11.61
CA ILE A 123 10.26 -4.53 10.44
C ILE A 123 9.69 -5.17 9.19
N ILE A 124 8.98 -4.38 8.40
CA ILE A 124 8.50 -4.74 7.07
C ILE A 124 9.18 -3.81 6.07
N THR A 125 9.79 -4.37 5.03
CA THR A 125 10.40 -3.60 3.93
C THR A 125 9.56 -3.78 2.68
N ASP A 126 9.03 -2.68 2.13
CA ASP A 126 8.38 -2.73 0.81
C ASP A 126 9.46 -2.58 -0.27
N LYS A 127 9.63 -3.62 -1.08
CA LYS A 127 10.59 -3.63 -2.19
C LYS A 127 10.14 -2.76 -3.37
N GLY A 128 8.85 -2.49 -3.48
CA GLY A 128 8.25 -1.62 -4.51
C GLY A 128 8.11 -0.18 -4.05
N TYR A 129 7.68 0.68 -4.97
CA TYR A 129 7.24 2.04 -4.65
C TYR A 129 5.88 1.98 -3.95
N MET A 130 5.64 2.92 -3.03
CA MET A 130 4.38 2.98 -2.30
C MET A 130 3.61 4.24 -2.69
N SER A 131 2.54 4.09 -3.48
CA SER A 131 1.53 5.13 -3.68
C SER A 131 0.79 5.35 -2.38
N THR A 132 0.83 6.57 -1.88
CA THR A 132 0.18 6.99 -0.63
C THR A 132 -0.59 8.27 -0.87
N THR A 133 -1.52 8.61 -0.01
CA THR A 133 -2.27 9.87 -0.07
C THR A 133 -2.19 10.60 1.26
N THR A 134 -2.42 11.91 1.24
CA THR A 134 -2.55 12.73 2.45
C THR A 134 -3.95 12.64 3.06
N ASP A 135 -4.90 12.00 2.37
CA ASP A 135 -6.31 11.93 2.75
C ASP A 135 -6.73 10.49 3.08
N SER A 136 -7.21 10.26 4.30
CA SER A 136 -7.61 8.91 4.73
C SER A 136 -8.86 8.39 4.00
N ALA A 137 -9.78 9.28 3.57
CA ALA A 137 -10.99 8.87 2.86
C ALA A 137 -10.63 8.29 1.49
N ILE A 138 -9.69 8.93 0.77
CA ILE A 138 -9.17 8.43 -0.50
C ILE A 138 -8.53 7.04 -0.31
N ALA A 139 -7.73 6.84 0.75
CA ALA A 139 -7.13 5.54 1.01
C ALA A 139 -8.16 4.45 1.33
N GLU A 140 -9.27 4.79 2.01
CA GLU A 140 -10.39 3.88 2.26
C GLU A 140 -11.06 3.44 0.96
N GLU A 141 -11.29 4.38 0.02
CA GLU A 141 -11.86 4.10 -1.30
C GLU A 141 -10.94 3.23 -2.16
N TRP A 142 -9.62 3.45 -2.11
CA TRP A 142 -8.65 2.65 -2.87
C TRP A 142 -8.73 1.15 -2.56
N GLY A 143 -9.19 0.76 -1.37
CA GLY A 143 -9.42 -0.64 -1.01
C GLY A 143 -10.37 -1.35 -1.97
N GLY A 144 -11.42 -0.66 -2.43
CA GLY A 144 -12.35 -1.14 -3.44
C GLY A 144 -11.74 -1.20 -4.86
N PHE A 145 -10.95 -0.21 -5.25
CA PHE A 145 -10.32 -0.13 -6.57
C PHE A 145 -9.20 -1.16 -6.78
N THR A 146 -8.47 -1.53 -5.74
CA THR A 146 -7.38 -2.51 -5.86
C THR A 146 -7.87 -3.95 -6.08
N GLY A 147 -9.19 -4.17 -6.04
CA GLY A 147 -9.78 -5.51 -6.18
C GLY A 147 -9.45 -6.44 -5.01
N SER A 148 -8.89 -5.91 -3.94
CA SER A 148 -8.65 -6.70 -2.74
C SER A 148 -9.96 -6.98 -2.01
N SER A 149 -10.25 -8.26 -1.77
CA SER A 149 -11.36 -8.68 -0.90
C SER A 149 -11.02 -8.52 0.60
N LYS A 150 -9.78 -8.16 0.91
CA LYS A 150 -9.24 -8.06 2.28
C LYS A 150 -8.46 -6.75 2.48
N PRO A 151 -9.11 -5.57 2.28
CA PRO A 151 -8.43 -4.28 2.38
C PRO A 151 -8.05 -3.93 3.81
N VAL A 152 -6.89 -3.30 3.95
CA VAL A 152 -6.38 -2.73 5.20
C VAL A 152 -5.82 -1.35 4.91
N VAL A 153 -6.14 -0.36 5.72
CA VAL A 153 -5.61 0.99 5.59
C VAL A 153 -4.39 1.17 6.49
N LEU A 154 -3.25 1.47 5.91
CA LEU A 154 -2.08 1.90 6.65
C LEU A 154 -2.19 3.39 6.96
N LYS A 155 -2.04 3.76 8.23
CA LYS A 155 -1.76 5.12 8.66
C LYS A 155 -0.26 5.22 8.93
N ILE A 156 0.45 5.90 8.05
CA ILE A 156 1.91 5.91 7.98
C ILE A 156 2.43 7.17 8.65
N LYS A 157 3.08 7.02 9.80
CA LYS A 157 3.87 8.09 10.38
C LYS A 157 5.21 8.14 9.69
N THR A 158 5.50 9.24 9.00
CA THR A 158 6.77 9.45 8.31
C THR A 158 7.91 9.73 9.29
N SER A 159 9.14 9.67 8.81
CA SER A 159 10.35 10.02 9.55
C SER A 159 11.20 11.01 8.74
N LYS A 160 12.25 11.53 9.35
CA LYS A 160 13.23 12.37 8.64
C LYS A 160 13.93 11.65 7.48
N ASN A 161 13.90 10.32 7.49
CA ASN A 161 14.51 9.47 6.45
C ASN A 161 13.51 9.07 5.36
N THR A 162 12.20 9.34 5.52
CA THR A 162 11.20 8.99 4.51
C THR A 162 11.45 9.77 3.23
N ARG A 163 11.60 9.03 2.13
CA ARG A 163 11.89 9.55 0.79
C ARG A 163 10.72 9.29 -0.13
N GLY A 164 10.46 10.22 -1.03
CA GLY A 164 9.39 10.13 -2.01
C GLY A 164 9.25 11.41 -2.82
N LYS A 165 8.17 11.49 -3.57
CA LYS A 165 7.81 12.67 -4.37
C LYS A 165 6.34 13.00 -4.23
N ASP A 166 6.02 14.27 -4.11
CA ASP A 166 4.67 14.77 -4.33
C ASP A 166 4.34 14.66 -5.81
N ILE A 167 3.33 13.87 -6.14
CA ILE A 167 2.87 13.68 -7.51
C ILE A 167 1.43 14.12 -7.71
N SER A 168 0.86 14.87 -6.76
CA SER A 168 -0.48 15.45 -6.86
C SER A 168 -0.66 16.40 -8.06
N PHE A 169 0.44 16.84 -8.68
CA PHE A 169 0.37 17.58 -9.94
C PHE A 169 -0.25 16.78 -11.10
N LEU A 170 -0.30 15.45 -10.99
CA LEU A 170 -1.00 14.58 -11.95
C LEU A 170 -2.51 14.76 -11.87
N ASP A 171 -3.03 15.25 -10.73
CA ASP A 171 -4.45 15.51 -10.50
C ASP A 171 -4.97 16.80 -11.22
N LYS A 172 -4.11 17.57 -11.87
CA LYS A 172 -4.46 18.90 -12.44
C LYS A 172 -5.65 18.91 -13.40
N ASN A 173 -5.98 17.78 -14.00
CA ASN A 173 -7.05 17.66 -14.98
C ASN A 173 -8.22 16.81 -14.47
N VAL A 174 -8.27 16.50 -13.18
CA VAL A 174 -9.39 15.80 -12.54
C VAL A 174 -10.13 16.74 -11.60
N SER A 175 -11.40 16.47 -11.34
CA SER A 175 -12.18 17.22 -10.36
C SER A 175 -11.62 17.02 -8.93
N GLU A 176 -11.89 17.94 -8.02
CA GLU A 176 -11.33 17.92 -6.67
C GLU A 176 -11.69 16.65 -5.89
N ASP A 177 -12.89 16.13 -6.12
CA ASP A 177 -13.41 14.87 -5.56
C ASP A 177 -12.70 13.62 -6.13
N MET A 178 -12.07 13.73 -7.30
CA MET A 178 -11.28 12.66 -7.94
C MET A 178 -9.77 12.79 -7.72
N ALA A 179 -9.33 13.90 -7.14
CA ALA A 179 -7.92 14.17 -6.88
C ALA A 179 -7.34 13.22 -5.83
N GLN A 180 -6.30 12.49 -6.16
CA GLN A 180 -5.71 11.45 -5.30
C GLN A 180 -4.76 12.00 -4.23
N LYS A 181 -4.32 13.25 -4.36
CA LYS A 181 -3.37 13.92 -3.43
C LYS A 181 -2.15 13.05 -3.14
N GLU A 182 -1.63 12.41 -4.20
CA GLU A 182 -0.70 11.29 -4.09
C GLU A 182 0.70 11.74 -3.70
N ARG A 183 1.33 10.93 -2.85
CA ARG A 183 2.74 10.95 -2.50
C ARG A 183 3.33 9.59 -2.84
N LEU A 184 4.23 9.55 -3.81
CA LEU A 184 4.92 8.33 -4.20
C LEU A 184 6.16 8.14 -3.34
N LEU A 185 6.12 7.19 -2.41
CA LEU A 185 7.30 6.87 -1.59
C LEU A 185 8.28 6.01 -2.38
N LYS A 186 9.57 6.27 -2.18
CA LYS A 186 10.67 5.52 -2.78
C LYS A 186 10.60 4.04 -2.36
N ARG A 187 10.98 3.15 -3.25
CA ARG A 187 11.08 1.72 -2.97
C ARG A 187 12.17 1.39 -1.93
N GLY A 188 12.05 0.22 -1.32
CA GLY A 188 13.04 -0.29 -0.37
C GLY A 188 12.98 0.35 1.02
N GLN A 189 11.99 1.20 1.30
CA GLN A 189 11.81 1.77 2.63
C GLN A 189 11.13 0.78 3.57
N SER A 190 11.47 0.91 4.84
CA SER A 190 10.99 0.01 5.89
C SER A 190 10.10 0.74 6.89
N TYR A 191 9.17 0.01 7.45
CA TYR A 191 8.27 0.49 8.49
C TYR A 191 7.97 -0.58 9.54
N ILE A 192 7.48 -0.15 10.69
CA ILE A 192 7.13 -1.01 11.81
C ILE A 192 5.65 -0.81 12.15
N PRO A 193 4.80 -1.84 12.05
CA PRO A 193 3.43 -1.80 12.54
C PRO A 193 3.41 -1.66 14.07
N LYS A 194 2.56 -0.74 14.56
CA LYS A 194 2.47 -0.37 15.98
C LYS A 194 1.13 -0.69 16.60
N LYS A 195 0.04 -0.57 15.85
CA LYS A 195 -1.31 -0.73 16.36
C LYS A 195 -2.24 -1.17 15.24
N VAL A 196 -3.17 -2.06 15.57
CA VAL A 196 -4.28 -2.48 14.70
C VAL A 196 -5.59 -2.08 15.35
N TYR A 197 -6.51 -1.46 14.60
CA TYR A 197 -7.80 -1.00 15.11
C TYR A 197 -8.82 -0.84 13.99
N MET A 198 -10.09 -0.62 14.36
CA MET A 198 -11.16 -0.28 13.42
C MET A 198 -11.40 1.21 13.36
N LYS A 199 -11.62 1.72 12.14
CA LYS A 199 -12.10 3.07 11.89
C LYS A 199 -12.96 3.06 10.62
N ASN A 200 -14.14 3.67 10.65
CA ASN A 200 -15.07 3.74 9.51
C ASN A 200 -15.36 2.38 8.85
N GLY A 201 -15.46 1.31 9.65
CA GLY A 201 -15.67 -0.05 9.12
C GLY A 201 -14.46 -0.69 8.45
N ASN A 202 -13.31 -0.04 8.44
CA ASN A 202 -12.05 -0.55 7.86
C ASN A 202 -11.05 -0.94 8.94
N ILE A 203 -10.26 -2.00 8.69
CA ILE A 203 -9.09 -2.31 9.51
C ILE A 203 -8.00 -1.29 9.23
N TYR A 204 -7.56 -0.59 10.26
CA TYR A 204 -6.42 0.33 10.22
C TYR A 204 -5.21 -0.27 10.91
N VAL A 205 -4.03 0.02 10.35
CA VAL A 205 -2.75 -0.30 10.97
C VAL A 205 -1.90 0.96 11.03
N ASP A 206 -1.62 1.43 12.26
CA ASP A 206 -0.62 2.49 12.45
C ASP A 206 0.77 1.89 12.20
N VAL A 207 1.53 2.52 11.29
CA VAL A 207 2.92 2.14 10.99
C VAL A 207 3.84 3.34 11.12
N SER A 208 5.07 3.10 11.54
CA SER A 208 6.11 4.15 11.63
C SER A 208 7.24 3.82 10.66
N MET A 209 7.57 4.77 9.77
CA MET A 209 8.75 4.69 8.90
C MET A 209 10.03 4.78 9.72
N ILE A 210 11.07 4.03 9.32
CA ILE A 210 12.38 3.98 9.99
C ILE A 210 13.52 4.38 9.06
#